data_2b8a346d4d113bc90e82fe3758215092
#
_entry.id   2b8a346d4d113bc90e82fe3758215092
#
_cell.length_a   1.000
_cell.length_b   1.000
_cell.length_c   1.000
_cell.angle_alpha   90.00
_cell.angle_beta   90.00
_cell.angle_gamma   90.00
#
_symmetry.space_group_name_H-M   'P 1'
#
loop_
_entity.id
_entity.type
_entity.pdbx_description
1 polymer ?
#
loop_
_entity_poly.entity_id
_entity_poly.type
_entity_poly.pdbx_seq_one_letter_code
_entity_poly.pdbx_strand_id
1 'polypeptide(L)'
;MSELRMSDGLSLKIAQAGPIPLAAELTCAPGEMLAIVGPSGAGKTTLLRAIAGLYRPASGRISCGGEVWLDTAAGINLPPHRRRAGLVFQSYALFPHMSALANVAAAMGHRARGERAERARALLARVHLAGLEDRRPAALSGGQQQRVAVARALAREPAVLLLDEPFSAVDRRTRRQMHADHENLRKTLAIPILLVTHDLDEAGVLADRLCVLDRGETLQTGPPAEVKSAPSSPRVRDALDLG
;
A
#
# COMPACT_ATOMS: atom_id res chain seq x y z
N MET A 1 -15.66 27.49 8.95
CA MET A 1 -15.56 26.53 7.84
C MET A 1 -14.10 26.53 7.41
N SER A 2 -13.31 25.62 7.95
CA SER A 2 -11.89 25.49 7.59
C SER A 2 -11.81 24.76 6.25
N GLU A 3 -11.41 25.49 5.20
CA GLU A 3 -11.02 24.90 3.93
C GLU A 3 -9.85 23.94 4.22
N LEU A 4 -10.14 22.65 4.20
CA LEU A 4 -9.11 21.62 4.07
C LEU A 4 -8.35 21.91 2.77
N ARG A 5 -7.20 22.58 2.88
CA ARG A 5 -6.21 22.63 1.79
C ARG A 5 -6.06 21.18 1.33
N MET A 6 -6.30 20.94 0.04
CA MET A 6 -6.07 19.63 -0.57
C MET A 6 -4.63 19.26 -0.27
N SER A 7 -4.43 18.42 0.74
CA SER A 7 -3.09 17.96 1.14
C SER A 7 -2.53 17.14 -0.01
N ASP A 8 -1.24 17.26 -0.30
CA ASP A 8 -0.54 16.44 -1.31
C ASP A 8 -0.58 14.93 -0.96
N GLY A 9 -1.16 14.54 0.18
CA GLY A 9 -1.36 13.19 0.67
C GLY A 9 -2.54 12.45 0.05
N LEU A 10 -2.85 11.29 0.62
CA LEU A 10 -4.05 10.51 0.34
C LEU A 10 -5.17 10.92 1.30
N SER A 11 -6.37 11.12 0.76
CA SER A 11 -7.61 11.27 1.53
C SER A 11 -8.69 10.42 0.91
N LEU A 12 -9.41 9.67 1.74
CA LEU A 12 -10.54 8.88 1.27
C LEU A 12 -11.67 8.91 2.30
N LYS A 13 -12.90 8.97 1.76
CA LYS A 13 -14.14 8.70 2.48
C LYS A 13 -15.07 7.97 1.53
N ILE A 14 -15.37 6.71 1.83
CA ILE A 14 -16.18 5.83 0.97
C ILE A 14 -17.23 5.11 1.81
N ALA A 15 -18.39 4.86 1.21
CA ALA A 15 -19.48 4.13 1.84
C ALA A 15 -20.22 3.25 0.84
N GLN A 16 -20.62 2.05 1.30
CA GLN A 16 -21.56 1.16 0.63
C GLN A 16 -22.12 0.13 1.61
N ALA A 17 -23.37 -0.29 1.39
CA ALA A 17 -24.03 -1.31 2.21
C ALA A 17 -23.64 -2.73 1.81
N GLY A 18 -23.40 -3.01 0.53
CA GLY A 18 -23.06 -4.34 0.03
C GLY A 18 -22.59 -4.32 -1.43
N PRO A 19 -22.12 -5.46 -1.98
CA PRO A 19 -22.01 -6.81 -1.37
C PRO A 19 -20.91 -6.91 -0.31
N ILE A 20 -19.90 -6.04 -0.33
CA ILE A 20 -18.88 -5.91 0.71
C ILE A 20 -19.15 -4.59 1.41
N PRO A 21 -19.63 -4.60 2.67
CA PRO A 21 -19.86 -3.35 3.40
C PRO A 21 -18.58 -2.53 3.52
N LEU A 22 -18.68 -1.21 3.32
CA LEU A 22 -17.59 -0.27 3.53
C LEU A 22 -18.16 1.02 4.12
N ALA A 23 -17.52 1.53 5.17
CA ALA A 23 -17.74 2.83 5.80
C ALA A 23 -16.39 3.35 6.27
N ALA A 24 -15.49 3.57 5.32
CA ALA A 24 -14.10 3.86 5.62
C ALA A 24 -13.76 5.34 5.37
N GLU A 25 -13.11 5.93 6.36
CA GLU A 25 -12.56 7.28 6.28
C GLU A 25 -11.12 7.28 6.80
N LEU A 26 -10.17 7.72 5.99
CA LEU A 26 -8.77 7.84 6.38
C LEU A 26 -8.03 8.91 5.59
N THR A 27 -6.94 9.37 6.18
CA THR A 27 -5.96 10.25 5.55
C THR A 27 -4.57 9.70 5.80
N CYS A 28 -3.66 9.91 4.85
CA CYS A 28 -2.25 9.56 4.98
C CYS A 28 -1.41 10.68 4.34
N ALA A 29 -0.51 11.28 5.11
CA ALA A 29 0.32 12.38 4.66
C ALA A 29 1.47 11.89 3.74
N PRO A 30 2.08 12.78 2.93
CA PRO A 30 3.31 12.46 2.21
C PRO A 30 4.41 12.04 3.18
N GLY A 31 5.10 10.91 2.90
CA GLY A 31 6.14 10.34 3.75
C GLY A 31 5.62 9.58 4.98
N GLU A 32 4.32 9.61 5.24
CA GLU A 32 3.67 8.83 6.31
C GLU A 32 3.43 7.39 5.87
N MET A 33 3.62 6.45 6.80
CA MET A 33 3.16 5.06 6.68
C MET A 33 1.97 4.83 7.61
N LEU A 34 0.80 4.57 7.02
CA LEU A 34 -0.42 4.20 7.72
C LEU A 34 -0.64 2.69 7.58
N ALA A 35 -0.61 1.96 8.70
CA ALA A 35 -0.98 0.55 8.69
C ALA A 35 -2.49 0.37 8.89
N ILE A 36 -3.10 -0.45 8.06
CA ILE A 36 -4.50 -0.86 8.16
C ILE A 36 -4.52 -2.26 8.75
N VAL A 37 -5.03 -2.38 9.97
CA VAL A 37 -5.08 -3.62 10.75
C VAL A 37 -6.52 -4.02 11.04
N GLY A 38 -6.74 -5.29 11.36
CA GLY A 38 -8.05 -5.82 11.69
C GLY A 38 -8.21 -7.28 11.26
N PRO A 39 -9.33 -7.94 11.63
CA PRO A 39 -9.53 -9.36 11.39
C PRO A 39 -9.57 -9.71 9.89
N SER A 40 -9.43 -11.01 9.58
CA SER A 40 -9.65 -11.50 8.22
C SER A 40 -11.07 -11.20 7.77
N GLY A 41 -11.24 -10.75 6.53
CA GLY A 41 -12.56 -10.34 6.03
C GLY A 41 -13.01 -8.93 6.41
N ALA A 42 -12.22 -8.16 7.18
CA ALA A 42 -12.55 -6.78 7.56
C ALA A 42 -12.68 -5.80 6.39
N GLY A 43 -12.28 -6.17 5.16
CA GLY A 43 -12.36 -5.30 3.99
C GLY A 43 -11.04 -4.59 3.62
N LYS A 44 -9.92 -4.89 4.29
CA LYS A 44 -8.61 -4.25 4.09
C LYS A 44 -8.14 -4.26 2.63
N THR A 45 -8.09 -5.44 2.01
CA THR A 45 -7.72 -5.59 0.59
C THR A 45 -8.71 -4.88 -0.34
N THR A 46 -10.02 -4.89 -0.01
CA THR A 46 -11.05 -4.19 -0.79
C THR A 46 -10.82 -2.68 -0.74
N LEU A 47 -10.43 -2.16 0.42
CA LEU A 47 -10.08 -0.75 0.57
C LEU A 47 -8.87 -0.36 -0.30
N LEU A 48 -7.79 -1.15 -0.29
CA LEU A 48 -6.65 -0.93 -1.19
C LEU A 48 -7.05 -0.98 -2.67
N ARG A 49 -7.90 -1.96 -3.04
CA ARG A 49 -8.44 -2.07 -4.41
C ARG A 49 -9.30 -0.87 -4.80
N ALA A 50 -10.07 -0.31 -3.86
CA ALA A 50 -10.85 0.90 -4.09
C ALA A 50 -9.95 2.11 -4.38
N ILE A 51 -8.85 2.28 -3.62
CA ILE A 51 -7.86 3.33 -3.85
C ILE A 51 -7.19 3.14 -5.22
N ALA A 52 -6.77 1.92 -5.55
CA ALA A 52 -6.14 1.60 -6.82
C ALA A 52 -7.09 1.69 -8.04
N GLY A 53 -8.41 1.84 -7.82
CA GLY A 53 -9.42 1.87 -8.88
C GLY A 53 -9.81 0.50 -9.43
N LEU A 54 -9.38 -0.58 -8.76
CA LEU A 54 -9.72 -1.96 -9.09
C LEU A 54 -11.07 -2.40 -8.50
N TYR A 55 -11.63 -1.59 -7.63
CA TYR A 55 -12.96 -1.74 -7.04
C TYR A 55 -13.65 -0.37 -7.00
N ARG A 56 -14.92 -0.29 -7.40
CA ARG A 56 -15.70 0.95 -7.36
C ARG A 56 -16.68 0.89 -6.20
N PRO A 57 -16.50 1.68 -5.12
CA PRO A 57 -17.47 1.80 -4.06
C PRO A 57 -18.76 2.50 -4.55
N ALA A 58 -19.89 2.26 -3.87
CA ALA A 58 -21.17 2.81 -4.22
C ALA A 58 -21.18 4.34 -4.08
N SER A 59 -20.54 4.88 -3.06
CA SER A 59 -20.46 6.33 -2.80
C SER A 59 -19.14 6.72 -2.17
N GLY A 60 -18.74 7.97 -2.34
CA GLY A 60 -17.61 8.58 -1.66
C GLY A 60 -16.65 9.33 -2.56
N ARG A 61 -15.54 9.73 -1.95
CA ARG A 61 -14.47 10.50 -2.59
C ARG A 61 -13.10 9.92 -2.23
N ILE A 62 -12.21 9.87 -3.19
CA ILE A 62 -10.79 9.51 -3.04
C ILE A 62 -9.97 10.55 -3.79
N SER A 63 -8.99 11.14 -3.11
CA SER A 63 -8.02 12.07 -3.71
C SER A 63 -6.61 11.75 -3.25
N CYS A 64 -5.62 11.96 -4.11
CA CYS A 64 -4.22 11.76 -3.80
C CYS A 64 -3.34 12.69 -4.63
N GLY A 65 -2.31 13.29 -4.03
CA GLY A 65 -1.39 14.19 -4.72
C GLY A 65 -2.08 15.38 -5.38
N GLY A 66 -3.11 15.93 -4.75
CA GLY A 66 -3.88 17.05 -5.28
C GLY A 66 -4.92 16.68 -6.36
N GLU A 67 -4.98 15.40 -6.80
CA GLU A 67 -5.89 14.94 -7.85
C GLU A 67 -7.07 14.13 -7.25
N VAL A 68 -8.28 14.36 -7.77
CA VAL A 68 -9.47 13.57 -7.40
C VAL A 68 -9.53 12.33 -8.29
N TRP A 69 -9.44 11.15 -7.66
CA TRP A 69 -9.48 9.86 -8.36
C TRP A 69 -10.88 9.25 -8.41
N LEU A 70 -11.67 9.51 -7.40
CA LEU A 70 -13.08 9.15 -7.32
C LEU A 70 -13.85 10.27 -6.66
N ASP A 71 -14.98 10.64 -7.21
CA ASP A 71 -16.01 11.45 -6.58
C ASP A 71 -17.35 11.05 -7.19
N THR A 72 -18.11 10.28 -6.44
CA THR A 72 -19.38 9.72 -6.94
C THR A 72 -20.46 10.79 -7.13
N ALA A 73 -20.42 11.88 -6.34
CA ALA A 73 -21.35 12.99 -6.47
C ALA A 73 -21.06 13.84 -7.73
N ALA A 74 -19.77 13.98 -8.08
CA ALA A 74 -19.34 14.69 -9.28
C ALA A 74 -19.22 13.79 -10.53
N GLY A 75 -19.51 12.49 -10.41
CA GLY A 75 -19.39 11.54 -11.52
C GLY A 75 -17.94 11.22 -11.92
N ILE A 76 -16.95 11.56 -11.10
CA ILE A 76 -15.54 11.33 -11.37
C ILE A 76 -15.18 9.90 -10.95
N ASN A 77 -14.54 9.15 -11.86
CA ASN A 77 -13.97 7.84 -11.56
C ASN A 77 -12.79 7.56 -12.50
N LEU A 78 -11.58 7.91 -12.06
CA LEU A 78 -10.38 7.62 -12.84
C LEU A 78 -10.14 6.11 -12.91
N PRO A 79 -9.90 5.54 -14.09
CA PRO A 79 -9.55 4.14 -14.23
C PRO A 79 -8.18 3.83 -13.62
N PRO A 80 -7.88 2.57 -13.25
CA PRO A 80 -6.64 2.18 -12.55
C PRO A 80 -5.35 2.67 -13.21
N HIS A 81 -5.30 2.63 -14.54
CA HIS A 81 -4.11 3.04 -15.30
C HIS A 81 -3.84 4.55 -15.25
N ARG A 82 -4.84 5.38 -14.93
CA ARG A 82 -4.70 6.83 -14.74
C ARG A 82 -4.43 7.21 -13.28
N ARG A 83 -4.74 6.34 -12.32
CA ARG A 83 -4.36 6.57 -10.92
C ARG A 83 -2.88 6.28 -10.74
N ARG A 84 -2.16 7.22 -10.20
CA ARG A 84 -0.75 7.07 -9.86
C ARG A 84 -0.62 6.28 -8.55
N ALA A 85 -1.16 5.05 -8.52
CA ALA A 85 -1.07 4.13 -7.40
C ALA A 85 -0.09 3.01 -7.70
N GLY A 86 0.91 2.81 -6.84
CA GLY A 86 1.75 1.63 -6.84
C GLY A 86 1.13 0.58 -5.93
N LEU A 87 0.78 -0.60 -6.46
CA LEU A 87 0.17 -1.68 -5.68
C LEU A 87 1.07 -2.91 -5.69
N VAL A 88 1.40 -3.39 -4.48
CA VAL A 88 2.08 -4.67 -4.24
C VAL A 88 1.05 -5.62 -3.66
N PHE A 89 0.74 -6.69 -4.40
CA PHE A 89 -0.17 -7.75 -3.97
C PHE A 89 0.51 -8.73 -3.01
N GLN A 90 -0.25 -9.41 -2.20
CA GLN A 90 0.21 -10.46 -1.29
C GLN A 90 1.00 -11.58 -2.01
N SER A 91 0.58 -11.95 -3.23
CA SER A 91 1.29 -12.92 -4.08
C SER A 91 2.42 -12.31 -4.90
N TYR A 92 2.75 -11.02 -4.68
CA TYR A 92 3.70 -10.21 -5.47
C TYR A 92 3.32 -10.05 -6.95
N ALA A 93 2.54 -10.95 -7.52
CA ALA A 93 2.04 -10.97 -8.91
C ALA A 93 3.13 -10.66 -9.95
N LEU A 94 4.34 -11.21 -9.75
CA LEU A 94 5.43 -11.07 -10.72
C LEU A 94 5.13 -11.90 -11.98
N PHE A 95 5.58 -11.41 -13.14
CA PHE A 95 5.52 -12.16 -14.39
C PHE A 95 6.57 -13.28 -14.35
N PRO A 96 6.19 -14.56 -14.28
CA PRO A 96 7.13 -15.65 -14.00
C PRO A 96 8.12 -15.92 -15.14
N HIS A 97 7.76 -15.55 -16.37
CA HIS A 97 8.58 -15.68 -17.57
C HIS A 97 9.56 -14.53 -17.79
N MET A 98 9.43 -13.44 -17.02
CA MET A 98 10.29 -12.26 -17.10
C MET A 98 11.36 -12.27 -16.01
N SER A 99 12.55 -11.71 -16.31
CA SER A 99 13.58 -11.45 -15.30
C SER A 99 13.13 -10.34 -14.32
N ALA A 100 13.87 -10.12 -13.22
CA ALA A 100 13.63 -9.03 -12.29
C ALA A 100 13.65 -7.68 -13.02
N LEU A 101 14.67 -7.45 -13.85
CA LEU A 101 14.77 -6.25 -14.67
C LEU A 101 13.55 -6.05 -15.59
N ALA A 102 13.16 -7.13 -16.30
CA ALA A 102 12.03 -7.07 -17.23
C ALA A 102 10.70 -6.81 -16.51
N ASN A 103 10.50 -7.40 -15.30
CA ASN A 103 9.34 -7.15 -14.45
C ASN A 103 9.21 -5.65 -14.09
N VAL A 104 10.31 -5.01 -13.69
CA VAL A 104 10.34 -3.59 -13.33
C VAL A 104 10.16 -2.71 -14.56
N ALA A 105 10.88 -3.00 -15.65
CA ALA A 105 10.81 -2.24 -16.90
C ALA A 105 9.42 -2.29 -17.55
N ALA A 106 8.68 -3.38 -17.41
CA ALA A 106 7.32 -3.54 -17.93
C ALA A 106 6.34 -2.49 -17.36
N ALA A 107 6.57 -2.00 -16.13
CA ALA A 107 5.74 -0.96 -15.52
C ALA A 107 6.03 0.45 -16.05
N MET A 108 7.10 0.66 -16.82
CA MET A 108 7.54 1.96 -17.35
C MET A 108 6.97 2.29 -18.73
N GLY A 109 5.71 1.88 -19.02
CA GLY A 109 5.08 2.15 -20.31
C GLY A 109 5.03 3.63 -20.71
N HIS A 110 5.07 4.53 -19.74
CA HIS A 110 5.09 5.99 -19.89
C HIS A 110 6.47 6.57 -20.27
N ARG A 111 7.55 5.76 -20.25
CA ARG A 111 8.92 6.17 -20.55
C ARG A 111 9.38 5.65 -21.91
N ALA A 112 10.33 6.35 -22.51
CA ALA A 112 10.96 5.91 -23.74
C ALA A 112 11.62 4.53 -23.60
N ARG A 113 11.51 3.67 -24.61
CA ARG A 113 11.96 2.27 -24.54
C ARG A 113 13.45 2.15 -24.17
N GLY A 114 14.30 3.04 -24.68
CA GLY A 114 15.75 3.05 -24.41
C GLY A 114 16.12 3.34 -22.97
N GLU A 115 15.30 4.09 -22.21
CA GLU A 115 15.58 4.49 -20.83
C GLU A 115 15.15 3.44 -19.81
N ARG A 116 14.22 2.55 -20.17
CA ARG A 116 13.55 1.64 -19.21
C ARG A 116 14.51 0.71 -18.49
N ALA A 117 15.49 0.16 -19.23
CA ALA A 117 16.42 -0.80 -18.65
C ALA A 117 17.35 -0.16 -17.61
N GLU A 118 17.87 1.03 -17.89
CA GLU A 118 18.74 1.75 -16.98
C GLU A 118 17.99 2.18 -15.71
N ARG A 119 16.80 2.77 -15.86
CA ARG A 119 15.95 3.15 -14.73
C ARG A 119 15.50 1.95 -13.90
N ALA A 120 15.21 0.81 -14.53
CA ALA A 120 14.86 -0.42 -13.84
C ALA A 120 16.04 -0.96 -13.02
N ARG A 121 17.28 -0.91 -13.53
CA ARG A 121 18.48 -1.26 -12.77
C ARG A 121 18.66 -0.34 -11.55
N ALA A 122 18.49 0.96 -11.74
CA ALA A 122 18.58 1.92 -10.64
C ALA A 122 17.54 1.63 -9.54
N LEU A 123 16.30 1.29 -9.89
CA LEU A 123 15.28 0.91 -8.93
C LEU A 123 15.60 -0.42 -8.22
N LEU A 124 16.10 -1.43 -8.94
CA LEU A 124 16.53 -2.68 -8.34
C LEU A 124 17.70 -2.47 -7.37
N ALA A 125 18.65 -1.62 -7.71
CA ALA A 125 19.75 -1.26 -6.79
C ALA A 125 19.24 -0.59 -5.51
N ARG A 126 18.24 0.32 -5.62
CA ARG A 126 17.61 0.99 -4.46
C ARG A 126 16.91 0.01 -3.50
N VAL A 127 16.49 -1.14 -3.98
CA VAL A 127 15.88 -2.20 -3.16
C VAL A 127 16.86 -3.36 -2.88
N HIS A 128 18.16 -3.10 -2.97
CA HIS A 128 19.24 -4.07 -2.69
C HIS A 128 19.17 -5.35 -3.54
N LEU A 129 18.89 -5.23 -4.82
CA LEU A 129 18.86 -6.34 -5.80
C LEU A 129 19.87 -6.17 -6.93
N ALA A 130 20.92 -5.35 -6.72
CA ALA A 130 22.03 -5.25 -7.67
C ALA A 130 22.70 -6.62 -7.87
N GLY A 131 22.94 -7.00 -9.13
CA GLY A 131 23.50 -8.31 -9.51
C GLY A 131 22.46 -9.42 -9.66
N LEU A 132 21.17 -9.15 -9.43
CA LEU A 132 20.07 -10.11 -9.56
C LEU A 132 19.11 -9.77 -10.72
N GLU A 133 19.47 -8.81 -11.57
CA GLU A 133 18.64 -8.23 -12.62
C GLU A 133 18.09 -9.28 -13.60
N ASP A 134 18.91 -10.28 -13.94
CA ASP A 134 18.57 -11.30 -14.92
C ASP A 134 17.87 -12.53 -14.32
N ARG A 135 17.76 -12.59 -12.98
CA ARG A 135 17.07 -13.70 -12.31
C ARG A 135 15.58 -13.64 -12.55
N ARG A 136 14.98 -14.81 -12.83
CA ARG A 136 13.51 -14.96 -12.88
C ARG A 136 12.95 -15.17 -11.48
N PRO A 137 11.65 -14.91 -11.25
CA PRO A 137 11.03 -15.07 -9.93
C PRO A 137 11.31 -16.43 -9.27
N ALA A 138 11.28 -17.53 -10.01
CA ALA A 138 11.56 -18.87 -9.48
C ALA A 138 13.00 -19.05 -8.93
N ALA A 139 13.95 -18.19 -9.31
CA ALA A 139 15.34 -18.20 -8.85
C ALA A 139 15.61 -17.13 -7.78
N LEU A 140 14.56 -16.49 -7.24
CA LEU A 140 14.61 -15.48 -6.20
C LEU A 140 13.94 -15.99 -4.92
N SER A 141 14.49 -15.63 -3.75
CA SER A 141 13.80 -15.86 -2.47
C SER A 141 12.51 -15.04 -2.37
N GLY A 142 11.59 -15.39 -1.47
CA GLY A 142 10.35 -14.66 -1.25
C GLY A 142 10.59 -13.17 -0.99
N GLY A 143 11.58 -12.84 -0.14
CA GLY A 143 11.96 -11.45 0.13
C GLY A 143 12.56 -10.73 -1.09
N GLN A 144 13.32 -11.43 -1.93
CA GLN A 144 13.81 -10.86 -3.19
C GLN A 144 12.67 -10.62 -4.19
N GLN A 145 11.71 -11.54 -4.29
CA GLN A 145 10.52 -11.37 -5.13
C GLN A 145 9.70 -10.16 -4.67
N GLN A 146 9.51 -10.00 -3.37
CA GLN A 146 8.82 -8.83 -2.82
C GLN A 146 9.53 -7.53 -3.21
N ARG A 147 10.86 -7.45 -3.04
CA ARG A 147 11.64 -6.25 -3.43
C ARG A 147 11.51 -5.95 -4.92
N VAL A 148 11.47 -6.97 -5.79
CA VAL A 148 11.16 -6.77 -7.22
C VAL A 148 9.77 -6.19 -7.40
N ALA A 149 8.75 -6.66 -6.66
CA ALA A 149 7.38 -6.15 -6.75
C ALA A 149 7.30 -4.69 -6.28
N VAL A 150 8.02 -4.33 -5.20
CA VAL A 150 8.13 -2.94 -4.73
C VAL A 150 8.82 -2.05 -5.79
N ALA A 151 9.95 -2.48 -6.35
CA ALA A 151 10.63 -1.75 -7.41
C ALA A 151 9.73 -1.54 -8.64
N ARG A 152 8.94 -2.56 -9.01
CA ARG A 152 7.96 -2.49 -10.10
C ARG A 152 6.83 -1.50 -9.78
N ALA A 153 6.34 -1.46 -8.55
CA ALA A 153 5.32 -0.50 -8.13
C ALA A 153 5.86 0.94 -8.19
N LEU A 154 7.10 1.16 -7.74
CA LEU A 154 7.79 2.46 -7.78
C LEU A 154 8.13 2.91 -9.21
N ALA A 155 8.30 1.97 -10.14
CA ALA A 155 8.63 2.28 -11.54
C ALA A 155 7.57 3.13 -12.27
N ARG A 156 6.36 3.20 -11.73
CA ARG A 156 5.28 4.07 -12.22
C ARG A 156 5.32 5.49 -11.66
N GLU A 157 6.29 5.81 -10.80
CA GLU A 157 6.38 7.09 -10.09
C GLU A 157 5.05 7.42 -9.38
N PRO A 158 4.61 6.54 -8.45
CA PRO A 158 3.29 6.64 -7.87
C PRO A 158 3.15 7.84 -6.94
N ALA A 159 1.91 8.32 -6.74
CA ALA A 159 1.55 9.31 -5.73
C ALA A 159 1.21 8.65 -4.38
N VAL A 160 0.96 7.32 -4.36
CA VAL A 160 0.77 6.51 -3.16
C VAL A 160 1.29 5.11 -3.40
N LEU A 161 1.88 4.48 -2.37
CA LEU A 161 2.29 3.08 -2.38
C LEU A 161 1.33 2.26 -1.50
N LEU A 162 0.77 1.20 -2.06
CA LEU A 162 -0.20 0.32 -1.42
C LEU A 162 0.43 -1.07 -1.28
N LEU A 163 0.55 -1.57 -0.06
CA LEU A 163 1.18 -2.84 0.29
C LEU A 163 0.13 -3.76 0.92
N ASP A 164 -0.24 -4.84 0.23
CA ASP A 164 -1.24 -5.81 0.71
C ASP A 164 -0.54 -7.04 1.28
N GLU A 165 -0.44 -7.14 2.60
CA GLU A 165 0.24 -8.21 3.37
C GLU A 165 1.63 -8.58 2.81
N PRO A 166 2.52 -7.60 2.61
CA PRO A 166 3.75 -7.83 1.86
C PRO A 166 4.71 -8.82 2.51
N PHE A 167 4.61 -9.06 3.83
CA PHE A 167 5.54 -9.93 4.57
C PHE A 167 4.93 -11.28 4.98
N SER A 168 3.70 -11.58 4.58
CA SER A 168 2.97 -12.79 5.01
C SER A 168 3.66 -14.10 4.59
N ALA A 169 4.37 -14.10 3.45
CA ALA A 169 5.06 -15.27 2.90
C ALA A 169 6.55 -15.36 3.28
N VAL A 170 7.02 -14.54 4.22
CA VAL A 170 8.44 -14.42 4.56
C VAL A 170 8.72 -14.94 5.97
N ASP A 171 9.81 -15.70 6.15
CA ASP A 171 10.25 -16.17 7.47
C ASP A 171 10.68 -15.02 8.39
N ARG A 172 10.67 -15.26 9.73
CA ARG A 172 10.96 -14.24 10.75
C ARG A 172 12.29 -13.51 10.59
N ARG A 173 13.34 -14.23 10.17
CA ARG A 173 14.69 -13.65 10.04
C ARG A 173 14.74 -12.71 8.85
N THR A 174 14.26 -13.17 7.72
CA THR A 174 14.17 -12.39 6.48
C THR A 174 13.24 -11.19 6.68
N ARG A 175 12.13 -11.34 7.41
CA ARG A 175 11.18 -10.27 7.72
C ARG A 175 11.85 -9.11 8.47
N ARG A 176 12.67 -9.37 9.50
CA ARG A 176 13.41 -8.30 10.22
C ARG A 176 14.34 -7.51 9.32
N GLN A 177 15.07 -8.20 8.42
CA GLN A 177 15.91 -7.51 7.44
C GLN A 177 15.09 -6.64 6.50
N MET A 178 13.93 -7.13 6.07
CA MET A 178 13.03 -6.41 5.18
C MET A 178 12.40 -5.18 5.86
N HIS A 179 12.12 -5.23 7.15
CA HIS A 179 11.65 -4.06 7.91
C HIS A 179 12.69 -2.93 7.85
N ALA A 180 13.98 -3.24 8.07
CA ALA A 180 15.05 -2.24 7.96
C ALA A 180 15.17 -1.67 6.53
N ASP A 181 15.03 -2.52 5.51
CA ASP A 181 15.05 -2.11 4.11
C ASP A 181 13.87 -1.20 3.76
N HIS A 182 12.66 -1.53 4.26
CA HIS A 182 11.47 -0.70 4.07
C HIS A 182 11.58 0.65 4.79
N GLU A 183 12.14 0.68 5.99
CA GLU A 183 12.40 1.93 6.70
C GLU A 183 13.38 2.84 5.92
N ASN A 184 14.44 2.27 5.39
CA ASN A 184 15.39 3.00 4.55
C ASN A 184 14.74 3.49 3.25
N LEU A 185 13.96 2.64 2.58
CA LEU A 185 13.23 3.00 1.37
C LEU A 185 12.24 4.14 1.67
N ARG A 186 11.48 4.03 2.77
CA ARG A 186 10.52 5.04 3.21
C ARG A 186 11.15 6.42 3.37
N LYS A 187 12.33 6.52 3.99
CA LYS A 187 13.06 7.79 4.17
C LYS A 187 13.37 8.50 2.83
N THR A 188 13.37 7.74 1.73
CA THR A 188 13.62 8.27 0.38
C THR A 188 12.34 8.54 -0.41
N LEU A 189 11.16 8.14 0.12
CA LEU A 189 9.87 8.28 -0.54
C LEU A 189 9.04 9.37 0.15
N ALA A 190 8.83 10.48 -0.54
CA ALA A 190 7.98 11.58 -0.07
C ALA A 190 6.50 11.37 -0.49
N ILE A 191 6.00 10.12 -0.45
CA ILE A 191 4.62 9.77 -0.81
C ILE A 191 3.95 9.02 0.34
N PRO A 192 2.61 9.06 0.46
CA PRO A 192 1.86 8.22 1.39
C PRO A 192 2.12 6.72 1.14
N ILE A 193 2.23 5.94 2.22
CA ILE A 193 2.37 4.48 2.16
C ILE A 193 1.25 3.85 2.99
N LEU A 194 0.41 3.01 2.39
CA LEU A 194 -0.57 2.21 3.11
C LEU A 194 -0.08 0.77 3.19
N LEU A 195 0.02 0.26 4.41
CA LEU A 195 0.40 -1.12 4.71
C LEU A 195 -0.80 -1.87 5.27
N VAL A 196 -1.28 -2.89 4.56
CA VAL A 196 -2.23 -3.85 5.13
C VAL A 196 -1.44 -4.98 5.77
N THR A 197 -1.71 -5.26 7.03
CA THR A 197 -1.15 -6.40 7.76
C THR A 197 -2.12 -6.90 8.84
N HIS A 198 -2.01 -8.16 9.20
CA HIS A 198 -2.66 -8.74 10.39
C HIS A 198 -1.71 -8.87 11.58
N ASP A 199 -0.43 -8.54 11.40
CA ASP A 199 0.61 -8.59 12.44
C ASP A 199 0.74 -7.21 13.10
N LEU A 200 0.27 -7.10 14.36
CA LEU A 200 0.31 -5.85 15.13
C LEU A 200 1.72 -5.43 15.52
N ASP A 201 2.65 -6.39 15.68
CA ASP A 201 4.03 -6.08 16.00
C ASP A 201 4.73 -5.48 14.79
N GLU A 202 4.47 -6.03 13.62
CA GLU A 202 4.90 -5.47 12.35
C GLU A 202 4.38 -4.04 12.15
N ALA A 203 3.07 -3.85 12.30
CA ALA A 203 2.44 -2.54 12.19
C ALA A 203 3.03 -1.54 13.20
N GLY A 204 3.30 -2.00 14.44
CA GLY A 204 3.87 -1.18 15.50
C GLY A 204 5.31 -0.72 15.26
N VAL A 205 6.08 -1.51 14.51
CA VAL A 205 7.49 -1.19 14.16
C VAL A 205 7.58 -0.28 12.94
N LEU A 206 6.70 -0.50 11.94
CA LEU A 206 6.84 0.13 10.63
C LEU A 206 6.00 1.40 10.45
N ALA A 207 4.82 1.45 11.07
CA ALA A 207 3.85 2.51 10.79
C ALA A 207 3.94 3.69 11.77
N ASP A 208 3.69 4.89 11.24
CA ASP A 208 3.51 6.10 12.06
C ASP A 208 2.15 6.11 12.74
N ARG A 209 1.13 5.57 12.05
CA ARG A 209 -0.23 5.46 12.56
C ARG A 209 -0.85 4.11 12.20
N LEU A 210 -1.73 3.63 13.07
CA LEU A 210 -2.61 2.49 12.82
C LEU A 210 -4.01 2.98 12.50
N CYS A 211 -4.67 2.33 11.53
CA CYS A 211 -6.08 2.43 11.24
C CYS A 211 -6.72 1.06 11.49
N VAL A 212 -7.55 0.96 12.50
CA VAL A 212 -8.28 -0.29 12.82
C VAL A 212 -9.52 -0.36 11.96
N LEU A 213 -9.60 -1.40 11.15
CA LEU A 213 -10.73 -1.68 10.26
C LEU A 213 -11.43 -2.97 10.69
N ASP A 214 -12.75 -2.90 10.89
CA ASP A 214 -13.58 -4.08 11.12
C ASP A 214 -14.89 -3.96 10.35
N ARG A 215 -15.28 -5.04 9.66
CA ARG A 215 -16.50 -5.12 8.83
C ARG A 215 -16.65 -3.93 7.87
N GLY A 216 -15.54 -3.48 7.30
CA GLY A 216 -15.49 -2.35 6.37
C GLY A 216 -15.53 -0.97 7.01
N GLU A 217 -15.60 -0.87 8.33
CA GLU A 217 -15.69 0.38 9.07
C GLU A 217 -14.34 0.75 9.70
N THR A 218 -13.94 2.02 9.56
CA THR A 218 -12.82 2.58 10.31
C THR A 218 -13.24 2.86 11.75
N LEU A 219 -12.66 2.13 12.71
CA LEU A 219 -13.03 2.22 14.14
C LEU A 219 -12.18 3.20 14.91
N GLN A 220 -10.86 3.16 14.71
CA GLN A 220 -9.90 4.02 15.41
C GLN A 220 -8.69 4.25 14.53
N THR A 221 -8.12 5.45 14.58
CA THR A 221 -6.85 5.77 13.93
C THR A 221 -6.00 6.61 14.89
N GLY A 222 -4.75 6.24 15.06
CA GLY A 222 -3.81 6.94 15.95
C GLY A 222 -2.41 6.31 15.95
N PRO A 223 -1.47 6.84 16.75
CA PRO A 223 -0.16 6.23 16.95
C PRO A 223 -0.27 4.78 17.43
N PRO A 224 0.62 3.87 16.98
CA PRO A 224 0.52 2.44 17.34
C PRO A 224 0.48 2.17 18.84
N ALA A 225 1.29 2.87 19.62
CA ALA A 225 1.33 2.72 21.07
C ALA A 225 0.00 3.12 21.73
N GLU A 226 -0.60 4.23 21.27
CA GLU A 226 -1.88 4.73 21.78
C GLU A 226 -3.03 3.77 21.44
N VAL A 227 -3.13 3.35 20.17
CA VAL A 227 -4.19 2.43 19.73
C VAL A 227 -4.14 1.10 20.46
N LYS A 228 -2.93 0.58 20.76
CA LYS A 228 -2.74 -0.67 21.51
C LYS A 228 -3.05 -0.51 23.01
N SER A 229 -2.64 0.60 23.63
CA SER A 229 -2.81 0.78 25.08
C SER A 229 -4.17 1.33 25.48
N ALA A 230 -4.83 2.09 24.61
CA ALA A 230 -6.11 2.75 24.83
C ALA A 230 -7.09 2.50 23.67
N PRO A 231 -7.57 1.25 23.47
CA PRO A 231 -8.60 0.97 22.49
C PRO A 231 -9.88 1.77 22.79
N SER A 232 -10.40 2.50 21.80
CA SER A 232 -11.55 3.40 21.97
C SER A 232 -12.87 2.68 22.25
N SER A 233 -12.93 1.37 22.04
CA SER A 233 -14.11 0.54 22.29
C SER A 233 -13.73 -0.94 22.46
N PRO A 234 -14.62 -1.78 23.06
CA PRO A 234 -14.45 -3.23 23.07
C PRO A 234 -14.25 -3.80 21.66
N ARG A 235 -14.98 -3.28 20.67
CA ARG A 235 -14.86 -3.73 19.28
C ARG A 235 -13.46 -3.49 18.69
N VAL A 236 -12.79 -2.40 19.05
CA VAL A 236 -11.38 -2.17 18.67
C VAL A 236 -10.46 -3.19 19.33
N ARG A 237 -10.68 -3.47 20.63
CA ARG A 237 -9.90 -4.48 21.36
C ARG A 237 -10.03 -5.85 20.71
N ASP A 238 -11.27 -6.27 20.41
CA ASP A 238 -11.56 -7.54 19.73
C ASP A 238 -10.96 -7.58 18.33
N ALA A 239 -11.07 -6.50 17.54
CA ALA A 239 -10.49 -6.41 16.20
C ALA A 239 -8.96 -6.51 16.17
N LEU A 240 -8.30 -6.16 17.28
CA LEU A 240 -6.85 -6.22 17.45
C LEU A 240 -6.38 -7.47 18.21
N ASP A 241 -7.29 -8.36 18.65
CA ASP A 241 -6.99 -9.55 19.48
C ASP A 241 -6.17 -9.21 20.72
N LEU A 242 -6.50 -8.07 21.35
CA LEU A 242 -5.91 -7.63 22.62
C LEU A 242 -6.71 -8.26 23.78
N GLY A 243 -6.23 -9.36 24.32
CA GLY A 243 -6.85 -10.11 25.42
C GLY A 243 -7.12 -9.30 26.69
#